data_0f8ba1db794d82f16aa35d25d56c8856
#
_entry.id   0f8ba1db794d82f16aa35d25d56c8856
#
_cell.length_a   1.000
_cell.length_b   1.000
_cell.length_c   1.000
_cell.angle_alpha   90.00
_cell.angle_beta   90.00
_cell.angle_gamma   90.00
#
_symmetry.space_group_name_H-M   'P 1'
#
loop_
_entity.id
_entity.type
_entity.pdbx_description
1 polymer ?
#
loop_
_entity_poly.entity_id
_entity_poly.type
_entity_poly.pdbx_seq_one_letter_code
_entity_poly.pdbx_strand_id
1 'polypeptide(L)'
;MVIAYGIIFALSLLMLPLYFAFIHKNKAEKWLLGLFACMAVVNLGYLLTSLSKTVDFALWANKIAYLGQVFVPMCMFMIISKLCGFAYKKWVIGVLITLAVVMFAIVFTTGWLDWYYVSATIDFENGGAYLIKEYGALHPTNLIYVAAYFVAMLTVIAISLKKSRGSAQKVAGLMLAVVLGNIGMWLVEKIIPWHFELLSVSYLMSETIFFFLYFVLQDYIHIKDVPTPVVIEEKASPPPPHYRRGFHV
;
A
#
# COMPACT_ATOMS: atom_id res chain seq x y z
N MET A 1 -10.69 23.53 -3.07
CA MET A 1 -9.45 22.75 -3.00
C MET A 1 -9.09 22.40 -1.56
N VAL A 2 -8.89 23.36 -0.64
CA VAL A 2 -8.50 23.13 0.77
C VAL A 2 -9.41 22.14 1.51
N ILE A 3 -10.75 22.30 1.39
CA ILE A 3 -11.71 21.40 2.05
C ILE A 3 -11.54 19.96 1.56
N ALA A 4 -11.32 19.74 0.27
CA ALA A 4 -11.13 18.40 -0.27
C ALA A 4 -9.86 17.74 0.29
N TYR A 5 -8.72 18.43 0.28
CA TYR A 5 -7.48 17.91 0.89
C TYR A 5 -7.61 17.74 2.41
N GLY A 6 -8.35 18.62 3.09
CA GLY A 6 -8.65 18.47 4.53
C GLY A 6 -9.42 17.19 4.84
N ILE A 7 -10.44 16.87 4.05
CA ILE A 7 -11.22 15.63 4.18
C ILE A 7 -10.34 14.41 3.88
N ILE A 8 -9.58 14.42 2.79
CA ILE A 8 -8.71 13.31 2.40
C ILE A 8 -7.64 13.07 3.48
N PHE A 9 -7.01 14.12 3.99
CA PHE A 9 -6.05 14.02 5.09
C PHE A 9 -6.68 13.43 6.36
N ALA A 10 -7.87 13.92 6.77
CA ALA A 10 -8.57 13.42 7.95
C ALA A 10 -8.92 11.93 7.81
N LEU A 11 -9.37 11.50 6.62
CA LEU A 11 -9.67 10.09 6.34
C LEU A 11 -8.40 9.22 6.35
N SER A 12 -7.30 9.65 5.73
CA SER A 12 -6.03 8.93 5.80
C SER A 12 -5.47 8.87 7.22
N LEU A 13 -5.60 9.96 8.00
CA LEU A 13 -5.17 9.96 9.39
C LEU A 13 -6.00 9.01 10.25
N LEU A 14 -7.30 8.88 9.97
CA LEU A 14 -8.21 7.95 10.64
C LEU A 14 -7.81 6.48 10.45
N MET A 15 -7.15 6.12 9.34
CA MET A 15 -6.68 4.75 9.12
C MET A 15 -5.63 4.28 10.14
N LEU A 16 -4.86 5.18 10.74
CA LEU A 16 -3.88 4.83 11.77
C LEU A 16 -4.54 4.31 13.07
N PRO A 17 -5.47 5.01 13.74
CA PRO A 17 -6.16 4.45 14.89
C PRO A 17 -6.98 3.20 14.54
N LEU A 18 -7.59 3.13 13.36
CA LEU A 18 -8.28 1.91 12.90
C LEU A 18 -7.32 0.73 12.77
N TYR A 19 -6.11 0.94 12.26
CA TYR A 19 -5.07 -0.09 12.23
C TYR A 19 -4.76 -0.60 13.63
N PHE A 20 -4.54 0.28 14.62
CA PHE A 20 -4.26 -0.12 15.99
C PHE A 20 -5.45 -0.81 16.66
N ALA A 21 -6.67 -0.38 16.38
CA ALA A 21 -7.87 -0.96 16.96
C ALA A 21 -8.15 -2.39 16.46
N PHE A 22 -7.98 -2.61 15.16
CA PHE A 22 -8.45 -3.83 14.50
C PHE A 22 -7.34 -4.78 14.04
N ILE A 23 -6.17 -4.26 13.66
CA ILE A 23 -5.11 -5.08 13.03
C ILE A 23 -3.96 -5.38 13.99
N HIS A 24 -3.52 -4.40 14.77
CA HIS A 24 -2.33 -4.52 15.60
C HIS A 24 -2.39 -5.66 16.63
N LYS A 25 -3.57 -5.96 17.17
CA LYS A 25 -3.76 -6.98 18.22
C LYS A 25 -3.46 -8.40 17.73
N ASN A 26 -3.63 -8.69 16.44
CA ASN A 26 -3.61 -10.05 15.88
C ASN A 26 -2.33 -10.46 15.13
N LYS A 27 -1.44 -9.60 14.83
CA LYS A 27 -0.09 -9.73 14.22
C LYS A 27 0.20 -8.43 13.44
N ALA A 28 0.87 -7.49 14.07
CA ALA A 28 1.20 -6.20 13.48
C ALA A 28 1.87 -6.34 12.10
N GLU A 29 1.19 -5.89 11.06
CA GLU A 29 1.73 -5.82 9.71
C GLU A 29 2.45 -4.49 9.52
N LYS A 30 3.77 -4.50 9.72
CA LYS A 30 4.60 -3.29 9.72
C LYS A 30 4.51 -2.49 8.42
N TRP A 31 4.39 -3.17 7.28
CA TRP A 31 4.32 -2.51 5.97
C TRP A 31 2.99 -1.80 5.76
N LEU A 32 1.90 -2.37 6.30
CA LEU A 32 0.59 -1.73 6.25
C LEU A 32 0.55 -0.48 7.13
N LEU A 33 1.12 -0.55 8.34
CA LEU A 33 1.29 0.62 9.20
C LEU A 33 2.15 1.69 8.52
N GLY A 34 3.27 1.26 7.90
CA GLY A 34 4.14 2.14 7.13
C GLY A 34 3.41 2.81 5.97
N LEU A 35 2.57 2.06 5.24
CA LEU A 35 1.76 2.59 4.16
C LEU A 35 0.81 3.68 4.64
N PHE A 36 0.04 3.41 5.70
CA PHE A 36 -0.92 4.36 6.26
C PHE A 36 -0.24 5.63 6.78
N ALA A 37 0.90 5.48 7.48
CA ALA A 37 1.69 6.61 7.92
C ALA A 37 2.21 7.46 6.74
N CYS A 38 2.74 6.82 5.70
CA CYS A 38 3.22 7.51 4.51
C CYS A 38 2.09 8.25 3.79
N MET A 39 0.92 7.64 3.62
CA MET A 39 -0.23 8.27 2.96
C MET A 39 -0.77 9.45 3.76
N ALA A 40 -0.84 9.35 5.09
CA ALA A 40 -1.20 10.48 5.95
C ALA A 40 -0.20 11.65 5.79
N VAL A 41 1.12 11.37 5.71
CA VAL A 41 2.15 12.38 5.48
C VAL A 41 2.02 13.01 4.08
N VAL A 42 1.74 12.23 3.03
CA VAL A 42 1.49 12.76 1.68
C VAL A 42 0.31 13.74 1.69
N ASN A 43 -0.83 13.30 2.24
CA ASN A 43 -2.05 14.08 2.25
C ASN A 43 -1.94 15.33 3.16
N LEU A 44 -1.14 15.25 4.24
CA LEU A 44 -0.76 16.42 5.03
C LEU A 44 0.03 17.43 4.15
N GLY A 45 1.00 16.97 3.39
CA GLY A 45 1.78 17.82 2.50
C GLY A 45 0.90 18.53 1.46
N TYR A 46 -0.04 17.84 0.83
CA TYR A 46 -0.97 18.44 -0.12
C TYR A 46 -1.92 19.45 0.54
N LEU A 47 -2.42 19.14 1.74
CA LEU A 47 -3.22 20.09 2.52
C LEU A 47 -2.42 21.35 2.84
N LEU A 48 -1.18 21.22 3.33
CA LEU A 48 -0.32 22.36 3.65
C LEU A 48 0.02 23.15 2.39
N THR A 49 0.26 22.50 1.24
CA THR A 49 0.45 23.20 -0.04
C THR A 49 -0.78 24.02 -0.40
N SER A 50 -1.98 23.45 -0.24
CA SER A 50 -3.23 24.16 -0.55
C SER A 50 -3.54 25.33 0.38
N LEU A 51 -2.96 25.33 1.59
CA LEU A 51 -3.06 26.43 2.58
C LEU A 51 -1.94 27.47 2.44
N SER A 52 -0.96 27.24 1.56
CA SER A 52 0.22 28.08 1.42
C SER A 52 -0.14 29.47 0.90
N LYS A 53 0.59 30.48 1.39
CA LYS A 53 0.51 31.88 0.92
C LYS A 53 1.82 32.37 0.29
N THR A 54 2.89 31.60 0.44
CA THR A 54 4.22 31.90 -0.08
C THR A 54 4.81 30.70 -0.78
N VAL A 55 5.68 30.93 -1.77
CA VAL A 55 6.37 29.87 -2.52
C VAL A 55 7.22 29.02 -1.58
N ASP A 56 7.95 29.65 -0.65
CA ASP A 56 8.83 28.93 0.28
C ASP A 56 8.04 27.94 1.15
N PHE A 57 6.90 28.37 1.71
CA PHE A 57 6.06 27.47 2.51
C PHE A 57 5.47 26.37 1.64
N ALA A 58 5.04 26.67 0.42
CA ALA A 58 4.53 25.67 -0.52
C ALA A 58 5.61 24.63 -0.91
N LEU A 59 6.87 25.07 -1.10
CA LEU A 59 7.99 24.15 -1.34
C LEU A 59 8.27 23.24 -0.13
N TRP A 60 8.23 23.78 1.09
CA TRP A 60 8.35 22.97 2.30
C TRP A 60 7.20 21.95 2.44
N ALA A 61 5.96 22.39 2.20
CA ALA A 61 4.80 21.50 2.19
C ALA A 61 4.93 20.39 1.14
N ASN A 62 5.43 20.74 -0.04
CA ASN A 62 5.70 19.76 -1.11
C ASN A 62 6.80 18.76 -0.71
N LYS A 63 7.86 19.19 0.02
CA LYS A 63 8.87 18.25 0.57
C LYS A 63 8.25 17.28 1.57
N ILE A 64 7.28 17.73 2.40
CA ILE A 64 6.53 16.85 3.32
C ILE A 64 5.72 15.84 2.52
N ALA A 65 5.02 16.25 1.45
CA ALA A 65 4.31 15.31 0.59
C ALA A 65 5.26 14.25 0.01
N TYR A 66 6.41 14.66 -0.53
CA TYR A 66 7.38 13.73 -1.08
C TYR A 66 8.02 12.81 -0.04
N LEU A 67 8.16 13.24 1.21
CA LEU A 67 8.63 12.37 2.29
C LEU A 67 7.76 11.11 2.43
N GLY A 68 6.45 11.26 2.35
CA GLY A 68 5.56 10.09 2.30
C GLY A 68 5.58 9.39 0.93
N GLN A 69 5.50 10.17 -0.15
CA GLN A 69 5.31 9.66 -1.52
C GLN A 69 6.40 8.70 -1.99
N VAL A 70 7.66 8.93 -1.62
CA VAL A 70 8.76 8.03 -2.02
C VAL A 70 8.71 6.68 -1.33
N PHE A 71 8.10 6.57 -0.14
CA PHE A 71 7.97 5.29 0.57
C PHE A 71 6.69 4.53 0.23
N VAL A 72 5.64 5.19 -0.27
CA VAL A 72 4.37 4.56 -0.64
C VAL A 72 4.55 3.38 -1.60
N PRO A 73 5.24 3.50 -2.77
CA PRO A 73 5.37 2.38 -3.70
C PRO A 73 6.17 1.22 -3.11
N MET A 74 7.17 1.50 -2.26
CA MET A 74 7.90 0.47 -1.52
C MET A 74 7.01 -0.29 -0.54
N CYS A 75 6.21 0.40 0.27
CA CYS A 75 5.30 -0.24 1.21
C CYS A 75 4.23 -1.07 0.47
N MET A 76 3.65 -0.53 -0.62
CA MET A 76 2.71 -1.26 -1.48
C MET A 76 3.34 -2.54 -2.04
N PHE A 77 4.55 -2.45 -2.60
CA PHE A 77 5.28 -3.59 -3.13
C PHE A 77 5.52 -4.67 -2.06
N MET A 78 5.90 -4.29 -0.85
CA MET A 78 6.13 -5.23 0.25
C MET A 78 4.84 -5.92 0.70
N ILE A 79 3.72 -5.18 0.79
CA ILE A 79 2.41 -5.74 1.13
C ILE A 79 1.96 -6.72 0.05
N ILE A 80 1.97 -6.30 -1.22
CA ILE A 80 1.55 -7.11 -2.37
C ILE A 80 2.41 -8.38 -2.46
N SER A 81 3.72 -8.25 -2.32
CA SER A 81 4.64 -9.38 -2.34
C SER A 81 4.31 -10.39 -1.24
N LYS A 82 4.06 -9.93 -0.01
CA LYS A 82 3.68 -10.78 1.10
C LYS A 82 2.33 -11.48 0.86
N LEU A 83 1.33 -10.76 0.37
CA LEU A 83 0.02 -11.31 0.03
C LEU A 83 0.09 -12.33 -1.11
N CYS A 84 1.03 -12.15 -2.03
CA CYS A 84 1.34 -13.09 -3.11
C CYS A 84 2.27 -14.24 -2.68
N GLY A 85 2.63 -14.36 -1.40
CA GLY A 85 3.45 -15.45 -0.86
C GLY A 85 4.95 -15.29 -1.06
N PHE A 86 5.44 -14.08 -1.38
CA PHE A 86 6.87 -13.80 -1.52
C PHE A 86 7.44 -13.22 -0.22
N ALA A 87 8.63 -13.68 0.15
CA ALA A 87 9.40 -13.14 1.27
C ALA A 87 10.79 -12.70 0.80
N TYR A 88 11.24 -11.56 1.29
CA TYR A 88 12.54 -11.00 0.94
C TYR A 88 13.51 -11.04 2.11
N LYS A 89 14.79 -11.25 1.79
CA LYS A 89 15.89 -11.15 2.77
C LYS A 89 16.02 -9.70 3.26
N LYS A 90 16.50 -9.53 4.50
CA LYS A 90 16.66 -8.20 5.13
C LYS A 90 17.50 -7.22 4.31
N TRP A 91 18.53 -7.71 3.60
CA TRP A 91 19.38 -6.85 2.77
C TRP A 91 18.61 -6.24 1.58
N VAL A 92 17.65 -6.97 0.96
CA VAL A 92 16.81 -6.46 -0.13
C VAL A 92 15.96 -5.29 0.40
N ILE A 93 15.37 -5.44 1.57
CA ILE A 93 14.61 -4.39 2.25
C ILE A 93 15.50 -3.17 2.49
N GLY A 94 16.73 -3.40 2.97
CA GLY A 94 17.72 -2.33 3.15
C GLY A 94 18.01 -1.56 1.87
N VAL A 95 18.20 -2.26 0.75
CA VAL A 95 18.41 -1.62 -0.57
C VAL A 95 17.19 -0.78 -0.97
N LEU A 96 15.97 -1.30 -0.81
CA LEU A 96 14.74 -0.56 -1.16
C LEU A 96 14.57 0.71 -0.33
N ILE A 97 14.85 0.64 1.00
CA ILE A 97 14.85 1.81 1.88
C ILE A 97 15.90 2.83 1.44
N THR A 98 17.12 2.37 1.14
CA THR A 98 18.20 3.25 0.67
C THR A 98 17.81 3.97 -0.62
N LEU A 99 17.21 3.26 -1.58
CA LEU A 99 16.71 3.87 -2.82
C LEU A 99 15.63 4.95 -2.54
N ALA A 100 14.69 4.68 -1.62
CA ALA A 100 13.69 5.66 -1.23
C ALA A 100 14.32 6.90 -0.57
N VAL A 101 15.31 6.70 0.32
CA VAL A 101 16.04 7.80 0.97
C VAL A 101 16.81 8.64 -0.05
N VAL A 102 17.49 7.99 -1.01
CA VAL A 102 18.21 8.69 -2.10
C VAL A 102 17.22 9.52 -2.95
N MET A 103 16.08 8.94 -3.31
CA MET A 103 15.03 9.67 -4.04
C MET A 103 14.51 10.86 -3.25
N PHE A 104 14.26 10.69 -1.96
CA PHE A 104 13.86 11.80 -1.10
C PHE A 104 14.94 12.89 -1.03
N ALA A 105 16.21 12.50 -0.88
CA ALA A 105 17.33 13.43 -0.85
C ALA A 105 17.40 14.30 -2.13
N ILE A 106 17.16 13.71 -3.31
CA ILE A 106 17.10 14.45 -4.59
C ILE A 106 15.95 15.47 -4.54
N VAL A 107 14.75 15.07 -4.13
CA VAL A 107 13.59 15.98 -4.03
C VAL A 107 13.81 17.04 -2.97
N PHE A 108 14.48 16.70 -1.87
CA PHE A 108 14.73 17.63 -0.77
C PHE A 108 15.60 18.84 -1.19
N THR A 109 16.38 18.73 -2.28
CA THR A 109 17.18 19.82 -2.85
C THR A 109 16.32 20.93 -3.48
N THR A 110 15.02 20.73 -3.70
CA THR A 110 14.12 21.74 -4.30
C THR A 110 14.16 23.06 -3.53
N GLY A 111 14.25 24.16 -4.26
CA GLY A 111 14.39 25.51 -3.70
C GLY A 111 15.82 25.90 -3.28
N TRP A 112 16.79 24.98 -3.38
CA TRP A 112 18.22 25.25 -3.14
C TRP A 112 19.09 24.92 -4.37
N LEU A 113 18.73 23.83 -5.09
CA LEU A 113 19.42 23.38 -6.29
C LEU A 113 18.40 23.14 -7.40
N ASP A 114 18.76 23.52 -8.62
CA ASP A 114 17.89 23.37 -9.82
C ASP A 114 17.84 21.93 -10.37
N TRP A 115 18.19 20.96 -9.55
CA TRP A 115 18.28 19.57 -9.97
C TRP A 115 16.93 18.93 -10.20
N TYR A 116 15.99 19.12 -9.25
CA TYR A 116 14.67 18.50 -9.31
C TYR A 116 13.60 19.47 -9.83
N TYR A 117 13.60 20.75 -9.36
CA TYR A 117 12.85 21.88 -9.93
C TYR A 117 13.84 23.00 -10.27
N VAL A 118 13.70 23.54 -11.48
CA VAL A 118 14.46 24.74 -11.91
C VAL A 118 13.82 25.99 -11.30
N SER A 119 12.49 26.06 -11.37
CA SER A 119 11.71 27.12 -10.76
C SER A 119 10.39 26.61 -10.20
N ALA A 120 9.82 27.31 -9.25
CA ALA A 120 8.49 27.07 -8.75
C ALA A 120 7.81 28.39 -8.43
N THR A 121 6.54 28.51 -8.81
CA THR A 121 5.69 29.63 -8.46
C THR A 121 4.41 29.12 -7.81
N ILE A 122 3.72 29.99 -7.08
CA ILE A 122 2.44 29.67 -6.45
C ILE A 122 1.33 30.38 -7.20
N ASP A 123 0.23 29.67 -7.41
CA ASP A 123 -1.00 30.26 -7.95
C ASP A 123 -2.19 29.76 -7.13
N PHE A 124 -3.35 30.37 -7.32
CA PHE A 124 -4.52 30.14 -6.48
C PHE A 124 -5.74 29.80 -7.34
N GLU A 125 -6.37 28.67 -7.03
CA GLU A 125 -7.60 28.23 -7.70
C GLU A 125 -8.55 27.56 -6.69
N ASN A 126 -9.86 27.80 -6.86
CA ASN A 126 -10.91 27.17 -6.03
C ASN A 126 -10.66 27.29 -4.50
N GLY A 127 -10.15 28.43 -4.06
CA GLY A 127 -9.89 28.74 -2.65
C GLY A 127 -8.69 28.01 -2.05
N GLY A 128 -7.78 27.50 -2.87
CA GLY A 128 -6.53 26.86 -2.44
C GLY A 128 -5.37 27.24 -3.31
N ALA A 129 -4.16 27.10 -2.77
CA ALA A 129 -2.91 27.31 -3.49
C ALA A 129 -2.42 26.01 -4.13
N TYR A 130 -1.72 26.13 -5.26
CA TYR A 130 -0.99 25.06 -5.90
C TYR A 130 0.35 25.56 -6.44
N LEU A 131 1.30 24.63 -6.62
CA LEU A 131 2.62 24.92 -7.18
C LEU A 131 2.61 24.71 -8.70
N ILE A 132 3.01 25.74 -9.44
CA ILE A 132 3.45 25.61 -10.84
C ILE A 132 4.93 25.31 -10.80
N LYS A 133 5.34 24.17 -11.38
CA LYS A 133 6.68 23.60 -11.26
C LYS A 133 7.34 23.53 -12.63
N GLU A 134 8.53 24.08 -12.75
CA GLU A 134 9.40 23.83 -13.88
C GLU A 134 10.42 22.75 -13.51
N TYR A 135 10.40 21.65 -14.25
CA TYR A 135 11.13 20.45 -13.85
C TYR A 135 12.60 20.46 -14.26
N GLY A 136 13.49 20.12 -13.33
CA GLY A 136 14.92 19.98 -13.55
C GLY A 136 15.35 18.63 -14.13
N ALA A 137 16.63 18.49 -14.37
CA ALA A 137 17.23 17.32 -15.00
C ALA A 137 17.03 16.01 -14.24
N LEU A 138 16.90 16.03 -12.92
CA LEU A 138 16.70 14.85 -12.09
C LEU A 138 15.21 14.51 -11.84
N HIS A 139 14.27 15.32 -12.29
CA HIS A 139 12.83 14.99 -12.14
C HIS A 139 12.45 13.65 -12.79
N PRO A 140 12.95 13.24 -13.98
CA PRO A 140 12.61 11.96 -14.57
C PRO A 140 13.00 10.75 -13.71
N THR A 141 13.96 10.89 -12.78
CA THR A 141 14.36 9.80 -11.90
C THR A 141 13.20 9.33 -11.00
N ASN A 142 12.32 10.23 -10.57
CA ASN A 142 11.14 9.88 -9.81
C ASN A 142 10.12 9.08 -10.65
N LEU A 143 9.95 9.42 -11.93
CA LEU A 143 9.11 8.66 -12.86
C LEU A 143 9.63 7.25 -13.04
N ILE A 144 10.94 7.10 -13.25
CA ILE A 144 11.60 5.80 -13.39
C ILE A 144 11.46 4.98 -12.10
N TYR A 145 11.65 5.62 -10.95
CA TYR A 145 11.51 5.00 -9.64
C TYR A 145 10.11 4.41 -9.44
N VAL A 146 9.06 5.19 -9.65
CA VAL A 146 7.66 4.76 -9.52
C VAL A 146 7.32 3.68 -10.55
N ALA A 147 7.72 3.85 -11.81
CA ALA A 147 7.51 2.87 -12.88
C ALA A 147 8.18 1.53 -12.57
N ALA A 148 9.40 1.53 -12.01
CA ALA A 148 10.09 0.31 -11.60
C ALA A 148 9.31 -0.47 -10.53
N TYR A 149 8.71 0.21 -9.55
CA TYR A 149 7.83 -0.43 -8.57
C TYR A 149 6.55 -0.98 -9.19
N PHE A 150 5.93 -0.27 -10.14
CA PHE A 150 4.77 -0.80 -10.85
C PHE A 150 5.11 -2.08 -11.62
N VAL A 151 6.22 -2.10 -12.34
CA VAL A 151 6.70 -3.30 -13.05
C VAL A 151 6.97 -4.44 -12.07
N ALA A 152 7.63 -4.16 -10.95
CA ALA A 152 7.90 -5.16 -9.92
C ALA A 152 6.61 -5.73 -9.32
N MET A 153 5.64 -4.89 -8.97
CA MET A 153 4.34 -5.32 -8.44
C MET A 153 3.57 -6.18 -9.45
N LEU A 154 3.48 -5.74 -10.70
CA LEU A 154 2.82 -6.50 -11.77
C LEU A 154 3.50 -7.86 -12.00
N THR A 155 4.83 -7.92 -11.95
CA THR A 155 5.60 -9.16 -12.08
C THR A 155 5.27 -10.14 -10.96
N VAL A 156 5.29 -9.69 -9.71
CA VAL A 156 4.95 -10.52 -8.53
C VAL A 156 3.51 -11.04 -8.63
N ILE A 157 2.56 -10.17 -8.99
CA ILE A 157 1.15 -10.54 -9.17
C ILE A 157 1.00 -11.56 -10.30
N ALA A 158 1.63 -11.35 -11.46
CA ALA A 158 1.55 -12.27 -12.60
C ALA A 158 2.09 -13.66 -12.26
N ILE A 159 3.20 -13.73 -11.51
CA ILE A 159 3.74 -15.01 -11.02
C ILE A 159 2.75 -15.67 -10.05
N SER A 160 2.16 -14.90 -9.14
CA SER A 160 1.17 -15.40 -8.18
C SER A 160 -0.08 -15.93 -8.89
N LEU A 161 -0.63 -15.21 -9.86
CA LEU A 161 -1.81 -15.63 -10.63
C LEU A 161 -1.58 -16.95 -11.39
N LYS A 162 -0.36 -17.18 -11.89
CA LYS A 162 0.02 -18.44 -12.58
C LYS A 162 0.17 -19.62 -11.61
N LYS A 163 0.64 -19.39 -10.39
CA LYS A 163 0.95 -20.44 -9.41
C LYS A 163 -0.19 -20.74 -8.46
N SER A 164 -1.03 -19.76 -8.14
CA SER A 164 -2.07 -19.85 -7.13
C SER A 164 -3.41 -20.29 -7.74
N ARG A 165 -4.26 -20.95 -6.92
CA ARG A 165 -5.64 -21.31 -7.27
C ARG A 165 -6.59 -20.91 -6.12
N GLY A 166 -7.87 -20.82 -6.40
CA GLY A 166 -8.91 -20.53 -5.41
C GLY A 166 -8.78 -19.14 -4.79
N SER A 167 -8.80 -19.06 -3.47
CA SER A 167 -8.80 -17.77 -2.73
C SER A 167 -7.53 -16.95 -2.95
N ALA A 168 -6.36 -17.59 -3.03
CA ALA A 168 -5.10 -16.89 -3.29
C ALA A 168 -5.08 -16.22 -4.68
N GLN A 169 -5.70 -16.84 -5.68
CA GLN A 169 -5.84 -16.25 -7.00
C GLN A 169 -6.77 -15.02 -6.97
N LYS A 170 -7.87 -15.07 -6.19
CA LYS A 170 -8.78 -13.91 -6.02
C LYS A 170 -8.05 -12.73 -5.37
N VAL A 171 -7.24 -13.00 -4.33
CA VAL A 171 -6.41 -11.96 -3.68
C VAL A 171 -5.43 -11.33 -4.68
N ALA A 172 -4.70 -12.15 -5.46
CA ALA A 172 -3.80 -11.65 -6.49
C ALA A 172 -4.53 -10.82 -7.57
N GLY A 173 -5.74 -11.24 -7.97
CA GLY A 173 -6.60 -10.50 -8.89
C GLY A 173 -7.03 -9.14 -8.32
N LEU A 174 -7.40 -9.07 -7.03
CA LEU A 174 -7.71 -7.81 -6.37
C LEU A 174 -6.47 -6.90 -6.29
N MET A 175 -5.28 -7.45 -6.00
CA MET A 175 -4.04 -6.67 -6.03
C MET A 175 -3.75 -6.12 -7.42
N LEU A 176 -4.02 -6.90 -8.46
CA LEU A 176 -3.89 -6.42 -9.84
C LEU A 176 -4.81 -5.21 -10.10
N ALA A 177 -6.07 -5.28 -9.67
CA ALA A 177 -7.01 -4.17 -9.83
C ALA A 177 -6.54 -2.90 -9.09
N VAL A 178 -6.01 -3.03 -7.87
CA VAL A 178 -5.44 -1.91 -7.10
C VAL A 178 -4.26 -1.28 -7.84
N VAL A 179 -3.32 -2.10 -8.32
CA VAL A 179 -2.12 -1.59 -9.03
C VAL A 179 -2.51 -0.92 -10.35
N LEU A 180 -3.40 -1.54 -11.14
CA LEU A 180 -3.87 -0.95 -12.39
C LEU A 180 -4.67 0.33 -12.14
N GLY A 181 -5.47 0.40 -11.08
CA GLY A 181 -6.18 1.61 -10.68
C GLY A 181 -5.22 2.76 -10.36
N ASN A 182 -4.15 2.51 -9.59
CA ASN A 182 -3.12 3.51 -9.29
C ASN A 182 -2.37 3.95 -10.56
N ILE A 183 -2.01 3.00 -11.44
CA ILE A 183 -1.37 3.33 -12.73
C ILE A 183 -2.31 4.19 -13.57
N GLY A 184 -3.61 3.83 -13.64
CA GLY A 184 -4.62 4.58 -14.37
C GLY A 184 -4.76 6.01 -13.87
N MET A 185 -4.89 6.21 -12.55
CA MET A 185 -4.97 7.54 -11.94
C MET A 185 -3.70 8.36 -12.17
N TRP A 186 -2.52 7.73 -12.06
CA TRP A 186 -1.24 8.38 -12.35
C TRP A 186 -1.14 8.82 -13.82
N LEU A 187 -1.60 8.00 -14.77
CA LEU A 187 -1.63 8.37 -16.18
C LEU A 187 -2.62 9.50 -16.45
N VAL A 188 -3.82 9.45 -15.86
CA VAL A 188 -4.83 10.52 -15.98
C VAL A 188 -4.26 11.85 -15.50
N GLU A 189 -3.57 11.87 -14.37
CA GLU A 189 -2.92 13.08 -13.85
C GLU A 189 -1.83 13.64 -14.78
N LYS A 190 -1.15 12.78 -15.54
CA LYS A 190 -0.14 13.23 -16.54
C LYS A 190 -0.75 13.76 -17.83
N ILE A 191 -1.95 13.29 -18.20
CA ILE A 191 -2.64 13.66 -19.45
C ILE A 191 -3.51 14.91 -19.23
N ILE A 192 -4.21 14.99 -18.10
CA ILE A 192 -5.14 16.07 -17.79
C ILE A 192 -4.44 17.08 -16.87
N PRO A 193 -4.27 18.32 -17.31
CA PRO A 193 -3.62 19.37 -16.50
C PRO A 193 -4.58 19.87 -15.40
N TRP A 194 -4.88 19.05 -14.44
CA TRP A 194 -5.63 19.45 -13.27
C TRP A 194 -4.68 19.97 -12.20
N HIS A 195 -5.11 21.02 -11.50
CA HIS A 195 -4.36 21.57 -10.37
C HIS A 195 -4.61 20.83 -9.05
N PHE A 196 -5.44 19.78 -9.11
CA PHE A 196 -5.72 18.88 -8.00
C PHE A 196 -4.93 17.58 -8.16
N GLU A 197 -4.19 17.18 -7.14
CA GLU A 197 -3.39 15.95 -7.13
C GLU A 197 -4.31 14.72 -6.99
N LEU A 198 -4.71 14.12 -8.10
CA LEU A 198 -5.60 12.95 -8.14
C LEU A 198 -5.02 11.72 -7.43
N LEU A 199 -3.70 11.64 -7.34
CA LEU A 199 -3.02 10.57 -6.61
C LEU A 199 -3.42 10.53 -5.13
N SER A 200 -3.78 11.67 -4.52
CA SER A 200 -4.26 11.71 -3.14
C SER A 200 -5.54 10.88 -2.94
N VAL A 201 -6.47 10.94 -3.90
CA VAL A 201 -7.68 10.13 -3.91
C VAL A 201 -7.36 8.66 -4.15
N SER A 202 -6.49 8.36 -5.12
CA SER A 202 -6.06 6.99 -5.44
C SER A 202 -5.37 6.33 -4.23
N TYR A 203 -4.56 7.08 -3.50
CA TYR A 203 -3.92 6.60 -2.29
C TYR A 203 -4.93 6.27 -1.20
N LEU A 204 -5.91 7.15 -0.94
CA LEU A 204 -6.97 6.89 0.03
C LEU A 204 -7.80 5.65 -0.34
N MET A 205 -8.13 5.47 -1.62
CA MET A 205 -8.83 4.26 -2.10
C MET A 205 -7.99 3.00 -1.86
N SER A 206 -6.70 3.05 -2.20
CA SER A 206 -5.77 1.93 -1.99
C SER A 206 -5.63 1.57 -0.51
N GLU A 207 -5.49 2.58 0.35
CA GLU A 207 -5.42 2.46 1.80
C GLU A 207 -6.66 1.74 2.36
N THR A 208 -7.83 2.18 1.93
CA THR A 208 -9.11 1.57 2.31
C THR A 208 -9.21 0.12 1.84
N ILE A 209 -8.85 -0.18 0.60
CA ILE A 209 -8.87 -1.54 0.06
C ILE A 209 -7.90 -2.45 0.82
N PHE A 210 -6.68 -2.00 1.09
CA PHE A 210 -5.70 -2.77 1.86
C PHE A 210 -6.16 -3.02 3.30
N PHE A 211 -6.80 -2.04 3.93
CA PHE A 211 -7.37 -2.20 5.27
C PHE A 211 -8.42 -3.32 5.29
N PHE A 212 -9.43 -3.24 4.42
CA PHE A 212 -10.48 -4.25 4.35
C PHE A 212 -9.95 -5.62 3.93
N LEU A 213 -9.05 -5.67 2.96
CA LEU A 213 -8.45 -6.93 2.54
C LEU A 213 -7.69 -7.60 3.69
N TYR A 214 -6.92 -6.83 4.44
CA TYR A 214 -6.17 -7.37 5.57
C TYR A 214 -7.11 -7.87 6.67
N PHE A 215 -8.20 -7.15 6.94
CA PHE A 215 -9.24 -7.56 7.89
C PHE A 215 -9.89 -8.89 7.49
N VAL A 216 -10.33 -9.01 6.24
CA VAL A 216 -10.92 -10.24 5.71
C VAL A 216 -9.94 -11.42 5.71
N LEU A 217 -8.66 -11.16 5.41
CA LEU A 217 -7.64 -12.22 5.41
C LEU A 217 -7.30 -12.72 6.81
N GLN A 218 -7.38 -11.88 7.84
CA GLN A 218 -7.20 -12.32 9.23
C GLN A 218 -8.25 -13.36 9.63
N ASP A 219 -9.51 -13.10 9.33
CA ASP A 219 -10.58 -14.06 9.61
C ASP A 219 -10.36 -15.39 8.87
N TYR A 220 -9.91 -15.34 7.62
CA TYR A 220 -9.65 -16.52 6.83
C TYR A 220 -8.46 -17.35 7.34
N ILE A 221 -7.41 -16.71 7.85
CA ILE A 221 -6.26 -17.39 8.46
C ILE A 221 -6.67 -18.03 9.78
N HIS A 222 -7.48 -17.38 10.61
CA HIS A 222 -8.00 -17.96 11.85
C HIS A 222 -8.87 -19.18 11.63
N ILE A 223 -9.67 -19.21 10.55
CA ILE A 223 -10.50 -20.39 10.20
C ILE A 223 -9.62 -21.58 9.77
N LYS A 224 -8.45 -21.33 9.15
CA LYS A 224 -7.52 -22.40 8.75
C LYS A 224 -6.65 -22.94 9.89
N ASP A 225 -6.38 -22.12 10.89
CA ASP A 225 -5.59 -22.51 12.07
C ASP A 225 -6.44 -23.22 13.15
N VAL A 226 -7.76 -23.32 12.98
CA VAL A 226 -8.61 -24.20 13.82
C VAL A 226 -8.30 -25.65 13.41
N PRO A 227 -7.71 -26.47 14.30
CA PRO A 227 -7.47 -27.86 13.99
C PRO A 227 -8.81 -28.49 13.60
N THR A 228 -8.87 -29.11 12.44
CA THR A 228 -10.02 -29.95 12.07
C THR A 228 -10.26 -30.90 13.24
N PRO A 229 -11.47 -30.94 13.85
CA PRO A 229 -11.71 -31.87 14.94
C PRO A 229 -11.31 -33.25 14.43
N VAL A 230 -10.35 -33.87 15.10
CA VAL A 230 -9.95 -35.24 14.86
C VAL A 230 -11.23 -36.04 15.06
N VAL A 231 -11.85 -36.47 13.98
CA VAL A 231 -12.91 -37.49 14.02
C VAL A 231 -12.20 -38.70 14.61
N ILE A 232 -12.38 -38.89 15.90
CA ILE A 232 -11.99 -40.15 16.54
C ILE A 232 -12.89 -41.18 15.86
N GLU A 233 -12.34 -41.86 14.85
CA GLU A 233 -12.93 -43.10 14.38
C GLU A 233 -13.05 -43.99 15.60
N GLU A 234 -14.25 -44.11 16.12
CA GLU A 234 -14.60 -45.04 17.17
C GLU A 234 -14.21 -46.41 16.65
N LYS A 235 -13.08 -46.89 17.12
CA LYS A 235 -12.55 -48.22 16.76
C LYS A 235 -13.65 -49.18 17.05
N ALA A 236 -14.33 -49.69 16.01
CA ALA A 236 -15.36 -50.69 16.13
C ALA A 236 -14.85 -51.76 17.06
N SER A 237 -15.53 -51.95 18.18
CA SER A 237 -15.25 -53.04 19.13
C SER A 237 -15.24 -54.38 18.39
N PRO A 238 -14.26 -55.22 18.62
CA PRO A 238 -14.23 -56.54 17.97
C PRO A 238 -15.50 -57.31 18.26
N PRO A 239 -16.06 -58.08 17.31
CA PRO A 239 -17.28 -58.82 17.50
C PRO A 239 -17.11 -59.87 18.63
N PRO A 240 -18.15 -60.09 19.45
CA PRO A 240 -18.07 -60.99 20.58
C PRO A 240 -17.72 -62.42 20.11
N PRO A 241 -16.93 -63.17 20.90
CA PRO A 241 -16.50 -64.55 20.53
C PRO A 241 -17.69 -65.41 20.37
N HIS A 242 -17.80 -66.09 19.22
CA HIS A 242 -18.80 -67.09 18.97
C HIS A 242 -18.64 -68.26 19.94
N TYR A 243 -19.58 -68.43 20.84
CA TYR A 243 -19.72 -69.61 21.73
C TYR A 243 -20.04 -70.80 20.88
N ARG A 244 -19.07 -71.68 20.60
CA ARG A 244 -19.31 -73.00 20.01
C ARG A 244 -20.01 -73.87 21.03
N ARG A 245 -21.33 -74.13 20.89
CA ARG A 245 -22.03 -75.21 21.57
C ARG A 245 -21.54 -76.48 20.98
N GLY A 246 -20.78 -77.29 21.76
CA GLY A 246 -20.50 -78.68 21.47
C GLY A 246 -21.74 -79.46 21.72
N PHE A 247 -22.23 -80.18 20.70
CA PHE A 247 -23.17 -81.29 20.84
C PHE A 247 -22.33 -82.52 21.10
N HIS A 248 -22.50 -83.15 22.30
CA HIS A 248 -22.14 -84.52 22.55
C HIS A 248 -23.40 -85.35 22.36
N VAL A 249 -23.30 -86.39 21.52
CA VAL A 249 -24.13 -87.60 21.51
C VAL A 249 -23.23 -88.73 21.99
#